data_4d332f1371676f73cb16e53e2856376e
#
_entry.id   4d332f1371676f73cb16e53e2856376e
#
_cell.length_a   1.000
_cell.length_b   1.000
_cell.length_c   1.000
_cell.angle_alpha   90.00
_cell.angle_beta   90.00
_cell.angle_gamma   90.00
#
_symmetry.space_group_name_H-M   'P 1'
#
loop_
_entity.id
_entity.type
_entity.pdbx_description
1 polymer ?
#
loop_
_entity_poly.entity_id
_entity_poly.type
_entity_poly.pdbx_seq_one_letter_code
_entity_poly.pdbx_strand_id
1 'polypeptide(L)'
;MFTPATADQRFVLDHVVGIAALAETERFAAASSDVVDAVLEGAGALAAGEWAPLLREGDTAGPKWTPEGVKMPASFIQAYHDYVEGGWGTIGVPEEFGGQGLPFALQTAVLDTLGAANMGFALAPTLTVGAIESLIHHGTPEQQALYLPHLATGAWTGTMNLTEPQAGSDVGALRSQATPVGDGTWKIKGTKIFISFGDHDMAPNIVHLVLARTPDAPPGTKGISLFLVPKYRLDAEGNPGEPNDVRVVSIEHKMGLHASPTCVLSFGDHDDCVGELIGEELGGIRAMFTMMNNARLNVGLQGAQVAEAATQAAVAYARDRIQSPRAGAPGRESVAIIEHPD
;
A
#
# COMPACT_ATOMS: atom_id res chain seq x y z
N MET A 1 -16.57 17.38 -6.00
CA MET A 1 -16.67 15.94 -6.36
C MET A 1 -15.34 15.59 -7.02
N PHE A 2 -14.68 14.49 -6.63
CA PHE A 2 -13.43 14.02 -7.23
C PHE A 2 -13.68 13.61 -8.69
N THR A 3 -12.79 14.00 -9.58
CA THR A 3 -12.85 13.66 -11.01
C THR A 3 -11.53 12.98 -11.39
N PRO A 4 -11.54 11.72 -11.87
CA PRO A 4 -10.31 11.05 -12.28
C PRO A 4 -9.61 11.78 -13.43
N ALA A 5 -8.28 11.94 -13.34
CA ALA A 5 -7.46 12.61 -14.36
C ALA A 5 -7.12 11.66 -15.52
N THR A 6 -8.08 10.88 -16.01
CA THR A 6 -7.90 9.79 -16.97
C THR A 6 -7.26 10.27 -18.27
N ALA A 7 -7.67 11.44 -18.77
CA ALA A 7 -7.11 12.01 -20.02
C ALA A 7 -5.63 12.39 -19.87
N ASP A 8 -5.25 12.97 -18.73
CA ASP A 8 -3.86 13.35 -18.46
C ASP A 8 -2.99 12.12 -18.25
N GLN A 9 -3.50 11.11 -17.53
CA GLN A 9 -2.82 9.82 -17.36
C GLN A 9 -2.62 9.13 -18.72
N ARG A 10 -3.64 9.12 -19.57
CA ARG A 10 -3.54 8.57 -20.92
C ARG A 10 -2.47 9.28 -21.73
N PHE A 11 -2.46 10.62 -21.70
CA PHE A 11 -1.43 11.42 -22.37
C PHE A 11 -0.01 11.06 -21.88
N VAL A 12 0.20 10.93 -20.59
CA VAL A 12 1.51 10.55 -20.01
C VAL A 12 1.91 9.13 -20.44
N LEU A 13 0.99 8.18 -20.40
CA LEU A 13 1.26 6.81 -20.82
C LEU A 13 1.64 6.72 -22.30
N ASP A 14 0.96 7.47 -23.17
CA ASP A 14 1.23 7.44 -24.60
C ASP A 14 2.50 8.19 -24.98
N HIS A 15 2.71 9.41 -24.46
CA HIS A 15 3.72 10.33 -24.97
C HIS A 15 4.99 10.43 -24.12
N VAL A 16 4.94 10.03 -22.85
CA VAL A 16 6.09 10.05 -21.94
C VAL A 16 6.61 8.63 -21.68
N VAL A 17 5.70 7.71 -21.34
CA VAL A 17 6.06 6.31 -21.08
C VAL A 17 6.25 5.52 -22.38
N GLY A 18 5.46 5.81 -23.41
CA GLY A 18 5.46 5.05 -24.66
C GLY A 18 4.83 3.68 -24.50
N ILE A 19 3.67 3.58 -23.82
CA ILE A 19 3.03 2.31 -23.47
C ILE A 19 2.71 1.44 -24.69
N ALA A 20 2.45 2.05 -25.86
CA ALA A 20 2.23 1.33 -27.10
C ALA A 20 3.47 0.52 -27.53
N ALA A 21 4.68 1.05 -27.33
CA ALA A 21 5.91 0.32 -27.64
C ALA A 21 6.15 -0.85 -26.67
N LEU A 22 5.68 -0.75 -25.42
CA LEU A 22 5.69 -1.87 -24.47
C LEU A 22 4.74 -2.97 -24.93
N ALA A 23 3.56 -2.63 -25.45
CA ALA A 23 2.57 -3.57 -25.96
C ALA A 23 3.05 -4.36 -27.20
N GLU A 24 4.05 -3.85 -27.93
CA GLU A 24 4.71 -4.59 -29.03
C GLU A 24 5.64 -5.71 -28.55
N THR A 25 5.98 -5.74 -27.26
CA THR A 25 6.81 -6.80 -26.68
C THR A 25 5.96 -8.02 -26.32
N GLU A 26 6.53 -9.23 -26.43
CA GLU A 26 5.84 -10.46 -26.03
C GLU A 26 5.33 -10.39 -24.58
N ARG A 27 6.14 -9.83 -23.69
CA ARG A 27 5.82 -9.71 -22.25
C ARG A 27 4.55 -8.89 -21.97
N PHE A 28 4.30 -7.85 -22.75
CA PHE A 28 3.23 -6.91 -22.50
C PHE A 28 2.19 -6.82 -23.63
N ALA A 29 2.12 -7.86 -24.46
CA ALA A 29 1.20 -7.89 -25.59
C ALA A 29 -0.29 -7.73 -25.20
N ALA A 30 -0.64 -8.07 -23.96
CA ALA A 30 -1.98 -7.84 -23.42
C ALA A 30 -2.31 -6.37 -23.16
N ALA A 31 -1.32 -5.46 -23.10
CA ALA A 31 -1.52 -4.03 -22.83
C ALA A 31 -1.95 -3.25 -24.09
N SER A 32 -2.96 -3.73 -24.82
CA SER A 32 -3.52 -3.03 -25.98
C SER A 32 -4.12 -1.66 -25.57
N SER A 33 -4.31 -0.76 -26.55
CA SER A 33 -4.92 0.55 -26.31
C SER A 33 -6.25 0.44 -25.57
N ASP A 34 -7.12 -0.48 -26.03
CA ASP A 34 -8.46 -0.68 -25.44
C ASP A 34 -8.38 -1.19 -23.99
N VAL A 35 -7.38 -2.05 -23.66
CA VAL A 35 -7.14 -2.52 -22.29
C VAL A 35 -6.65 -1.38 -21.41
N VAL A 36 -5.74 -0.54 -21.91
CA VAL A 36 -5.26 0.63 -21.16
C VAL A 36 -6.42 1.59 -20.86
N ASP A 37 -7.27 1.89 -21.83
CA ASP A 37 -8.44 2.75 -21.64
C ASP A 37 -9.41 2.15 -20.63
N ALA A 38 -9.74 0.86 -20.76
CA ALA A 38 -10.63 0.17 -19.83
C ALA A 38 -10.12 0.16 -18.40
N VAL A 39 -8.80 -0.03 -18.19
CA VAL A 39 -8.17 0.02 -16.87
C VAL A 39 -8.25 1.43 -16.27
N LEU A 40 -7.92 2.48 -17.04
CA LEU A 40 -7.97 3.85 -16.54
C LEU A 40 -9.41 4.29 -16.22
N GLU A 41 -10.38 3.98 -17.08
CA GLU A 41 -11.79 4.30 -16.86
C GLU A 41 -12.37 3.55 -15.67
N GLY A 42 -12.08 2.25 -15.56
CA GLY A 42 -12.54 1.41 -14.45
C GLY A 42 -11.95 1.85 -13.11
N ALA A 43 -10.63 2.11 -13.05
CA ALA A 43 -9.98 2.64 -11.87
C ALA A 43 -10.55 4.02 -11.46
N GLY A 44 -10.84 4.85 -12.47
CA GLY A 44 -11.51 6.14 -12.27
C GLY A 44 -12.90 6.00 -11.67
N ALA A 45 -13.68 5.05 -12.15
CA ALA A 45 -15.02 4.76 -11.64
C ALA A 45 -14.98 4.29 -10.18
N LEU A 46 -14.11 3.34 -9.84
CA LEU A 46 -13.89 2.88 -8.47
C LEU A 46 -13.46 4.04 -7.54
N ALA A 47 -12.48 4.82 -7.99
CA ALA A 47 -11.96 5.94 -7.21
C ALA A 47 -13.02 7.00 -6.92
N ALA A 48 -13.79 7.40 -7.93
CA ALA A 48 -14.83 8.43 -7.78
C ALA A 48 -16.09 7.92 -7.05
N GLY A 49 -16.48 6.66 -7.29
CA GLY A 49 -17.69 6.08 -6.73
C GLY A 49 -17.54 5.57 -5.30
N GLU A 50 -16.42 4.88 -5.02
CA GLU A 50 -16.26 4.14 -3.77
C GLU A 50 -15.21 4.74 -2.81
N TRP A 51 -14.10 5.30 -3.33
CA TRP A 51 -12.98 5.72 -2.49
C TRP A 51 -13.03 7.19 -2.09
N ALA A 52 -13.34 8.10 -3.03
CA ALA A 52 -13.40 9.52 -2.74
C ALA A 52 -14.51 9.89 -1.73
N PRO A 53 -15.71 9.28 -1.74
CA PRO A 53 -16.74 9.54 -0.74
C PRO A 53 -16.29 9.25 0.70
N LEU A 54 -15.36 8.30 0.89
CA LEU A 54 -14.86 7.88 2.20
C LEU A 54 -13.79 8.80 2.78
N LEU A 55 -13.28 9.78 2.02
CA LEU A 55 -12.17 10.63 2.45
C LEU A 55 -12.45 11.31 3.80
N ARG A 56 -13.65 11.92 3.94
CA ARG A 56 -14.03 12.61 5.18
C ARG A 56 -14.30 11.65 6.33
N GLU A 57 -14.93 10.52 6.07
CA GLU A 57 -15.16 9.49 7.09
C GLU A 57 -13.83 8.94 7.61
N GLY A 58 -12.87 8.63 6.73
CA GLY A 58 -11.55 8.19 7.10
C GLY A 58 -10.78 9.18 7.96
N ASP A 59 -10.93 10.49 7.69
CA ASP A 59 -10.29 11.55 8.47
C ASP A 59 -10.93 11.78 9.83
N THR A 60 -12.25 11.66 9.94
CA THR A 60 -13.00 12.03 11.17
C THR A 60 -13.32 10.84 12.07
N ALA A 61 -13.75 9.71 11.52
CA ALA A 61 -14.03 8.49 12.26
C ALA A 61 -12.81 7.56 12.31
N GLY A 62 -12.23 7.27 11.16
CA GLY A 62 -11.00 6.49 10.99
C GLY A 62 -11.02 5.09 11.63
N PRO A 63 -9.89 4.38 11.60
CA PRO A 63 -9.71 3.11 12.28
C PRO A 63 -9.72 3.27 13.79
N LYS A 64 -10.18 2.24 14.50
CA LYS A 64 -10.22 2.21 15.97
C LYS A 64 -9.43 1.02 16.49
N TRP A 65 -8.53 1.28 17.42
CA TRP A 65 -7.87 0.22 18.15
C TRP A 65 -8.80 -0.39 19.20
N THR A 66 -8.80 -1.71 19.30
CA THR A 66 -9.44 -2.50 20.35
C THR A 66 -8.48 -3.56 20.87
N PRO A 67 -8.72 -4.18 22.02
CA PRO A 67 -7.89 -5.31 22.52
C PRO A 67 -7.82 -6.50 21.54
N GLU A 68 -8.84 -6.66 20.69
CA GLU A 68 -8.94 -7.73 19.69
C GLU A 68 -8.30 -7.36 18.34
N GLY A 69 -7.84 -6.12 18.19
CA GLY A 69 -7.23 -5.63 16.96
C GLY A 69 -7.82 -4.30 16.48
N VAL A 70 -7.38 -3.85 15.31
CA VAL A 70 -7.85 -2.63 14.68
C VAL A 70 -9.13 -2.90 13.89
N LYS A 71 -10.14 -2.08 14.11
CA LYS A 71 -11.41 -2.10 13.40
C LYS A 71 -11.49 -0.93 12.43
N MET A 72 -11.68 -1.24 11.16
CA MET A 72 -11.95 -0.27 10.11
C MET A 72 -13.46 0.07 10.07
N PRO A 73 -13.85 1.28 9.61
CA PRO A 73 -15.25 1.55 9.33
C PRO A 73 -15.81 0.55 8.27
N ALA A 74 -17.06 0.14 8.41
CA ALA A 74 -17.66 -0.86 7.52
C ALA A 74 -17.65 -0.44 6.04
N SER A 75 -17.75 0.86 5.75
CA SER A 75 -17.63 1.44 4.41
C SER A 75 -16.25 1.19 3.78
N PHE A 76 -15.19 1.24 4.57
CA PHE A 76 -13.82 0.93 4.11
C PHE A 76 -13.63 -0.56 3.85
N ILE A 77 -14.23 -1.41 4.69
CA ILE A 77 -14.20 -2.87 4.46
C ILE A 77 -14.88 -3.20 3.14
N GLN A 78 -16.05 -2.61 2.87
CA GLN A 78 -16.78 -2.83 1.62
C GLN A 78 -15.97 -2.32 0.41
N ALA A 79 -15.48 -1.09 0.46
CA ALA A 79 -14.70 -0.50 -0.63
C ALA A 79 -13.38 -1.28 -0.91
N TYR A 80 -12.80 -1.90 0.14
CA TYR A 80 -11.65 -2.80 -0.05
C TYR A 80 -12.05 -4.11 -0.73
N HIS A 81 -13.20 -4.69 -0.37
CA HIS A 81 -13.72 -5.87 -1.06
C HIS A 81 -14.03 -5.58 -2.53
N ASP A 82 -14.63 -4.43 -2.85
CA ASP A 82 -14.89 -4.01 -4.24
C ASP A 82 -13.58 -3.85 -5.04
N TYR A 83 -12.51 -3.36 -4.39
CA TYR A 83 -11.16 -3.33 -4.97
C TYR A 83 -10.64 -4.74 -5.27
N VAL A 84 -10.79 -5.69 -4.35
CA VAL A 84 -10.35 -7.08 -4.52
C VAL A 84 -11.16 -7.80 -5.59
N GLU A 85 -12.50 -7.70 -5.53
CA GLU A 85 -13.41 -8.33 -6.49
C GLU A 85 -13.22 -7.78 -7.92
N GLY A 86 -12.91 -6.50 -8.04
CA GLY A 86 -12.58 -5.86 -9.31
C GLY A 86 -11.21 -6.24 -9.88
N GLY A 87 -10.40 -7.00 -9.14
CA GLY A 87 -9.07 -7.46 -9.58
C GLY A 87 -8.01 -6.35 -9.66
N TRP A 88 -8.21 -5.23 -8.98
CA TRP A 88 -7.32 -4.06 -9.09
C TRP A 88 -5.91 -4.28 -8.54
N GLY A 89 -5.73 -5.24 -7.62
CA GLY A 89 -4.41 -5.65 -7.12
C GLY A 89 -3.59 -6.44 -8.14
N THR A 90 -4.25 -7.08 -9.12
CA THR A 90 -3.61 -8.02 -10.05
C THR A 90 -2.90 -7.36 -11.23
N ILE A 91 -3.11 -6.08 -11.49
CA ILE A 91 -2.74 -5.38 -12.73
C ILE A 91 -1.28 -5.63 -13.13
N GLY A 92 -0.31 -5.34 -12.28
CA GLY A 92 1.12 -5.45 -12.58
C GLY A 92 1.78 -6.75 -12.12
N VAL A 93 1.04 -7.64 -11.48
CA VAL A 93 1.57 -8.91 -10.98
C VAL A 93 1.70 -9.91 -12.14
N PRO A 94 2.79 -10.72 -12.20
CA PRO A 94 2.95 -11.75 -13.22
C PRO A 94 1.79 -12.76 -13.24
N GLU A 95 1.43 -13.24 -14.44
CA GLU A 95 0.32 -14.19 -14.64
C GLU A 95 0.52 -15.51 -13.87
N GLU A 96 1.76 -15.97 -13.72
CA GLU A 96 2.09 -17.18 -12.96
C GLU A 96 1.68 -17.12 -11.48
N PHE A 97 1.49 -15.91 -10.93
CA PHE A 97 1.02 -15.68 -9.57
C PHE A 97 -0.44 -15.18 -9.52
N GLY A 98 -1.18 -15.33 -10.61
CA GLY A 98 -2.59 -14.91 -10.70
C GLY A 98 -2.79 -13.44 -11.03
N GLY A 99 -1.76 -12.75 -11.51
CA GLY A 99 -1.81 -11.38 -12.00
C GLY A 99 -2.24 -11.26 -13.46
N GLN A 100 -2.34 -10.03 -13.95
CA GLN A 100 -2.65 -9.72 -15.35
C GLN A 100 -1.40 -9.47 -16.19
N GLY A 101 -0.21 -9.42 -15.61
CA GLY A 101 1.06 -9.22 -16.31
C GLY A 101 1.18 -7.90 -17.04
N LEU A 102 0.35 -6.90 -16.73
CA LEU A 102 0.35 -5.60 -17.40
C LEU A 102 1.52 -4.73 -16.94
N PRO A 103 1.92 -3.71 -17.72
CA PRO A 103 3.05 -2.85 -17.37
C PRO A 103 2.90 -2.19 -16.00
N PHE A 104 4.00 -2.12 -15.25
CA PHE A 104 4.05 -1.42 -13.95
C PHE A 104 3.60 0.05 -14.05
N ALA A 105 3.84 0.71 -15.18
CA ALA A 105 3.35 2.06 -15.43
C ALA A 105 1.82 2.14 -15.37
N LEU A 106 1.11 1.13 -15.86
CA LEU A 106 -0.36 1.08 -15.79
C LEU A 106 -0.85 0.80 -14.36
N GLN A 107 -0.19 -0.10 -13.64
CA GLN A 107 -0.45 -0.29 -12.20
C GLN A 107 -0.21 1.01 -11.41
N THR A 108 0.84 1.75 -11.74
CA THR A 108 1.14 3.05 -11.14
C THR A 108 0.03 4.07 -11.40
N ALA A 109 -0.54 4.11 -12.61
CA ALA A 109 -1.67 4.99 -12.93
C ALA A 109 -2.94 4.61 -12.12
N VAL A 110 -3.19 3.32 -11.89
CA VAL A 110 -4.28 2.88 -10.99
C VAL A 110 -4.05 3.38 -9.56
N LEU A 111 -2.85 3.17 -9.01
CA LEU A 111 -2.50 3.65 -7.66
C LEU A 111 -2.55 5.18 -7.57
N ASP A 112 -2.18 5.89 -8.64
CA ASP A 112 -2.29 7.35 -8.72
C ASP A 112 -3.74 7.81 -8.57
N THR A 113 -4.65 7.22 -9.33
CA THR A 113 -6.07 7.52 -9.28
C THR A 113 -6.69 7.25 -7.90
N LEU A 114 -6.39 6.07 -7.32
CA LEU A 114 -6.88 5.69 -5.99
C LEU A 114 -6.31 6.60 -4.88
N GLY A 115 -5.02 6.93 -4.98
CA GLY A 115 -4.35 7.80 -4.02
C GLY A 115 -4.84 9.24 -4.09
N ALA A 116 -5.12 9.78 -5.28
CA ALA A 116 -5.71 11.10 -5.44
C ALA A 116 -7.14 11.16 -4.85
N ALA A 117 -7.89 10.06 -4.96
CA ALA A 117 -9.23 9.94 -4.36
C ALA A 117 -9.18 9.83 -2.83
N ASN A 118 -8.30 8.97 -2.28
CA ASN A 118 -8.17 8.73 -0.85
C ASN A 118 -6.78 8.18 -0.50
N MET A 119 -5.80 9.06 -0.35
CA MET A 119 -4.40 8.66 -0.11
C MET A 119 -4.21 7.83 1.16
N GLY A 120 -4.92 8.15 2.24
CA GLY A 120 -4.83 7.40 3.49
C GLY A 120 -5.23 5.93 3.33
N PHE A 121 -6.25 5.68 2.51
CA PHE A 121 -6.72 4.34 2.22
C PHE A 121 -5.82 3.60 1.21
N ALA A 122 -5.32 4.32 0.20
CA ALA A 122 -4.47 3.77 -0.85
C ALA A 122 -3.12 3.23 -0.34
N LEU A 123 -2.73 3.53 0.90
CA LEU A 123 -1.54 2.95 1.52
C LEU A 123 -1.63 1.42 1.68
N ALA A 124 -2.83 0.85 1.87
CA ALA A 124 -3.00 -0.60 1.98
C ALA A 124 -2.54 -1.35 0.72
N PRO A 125 -3.08 -1.09 -0.48
CA PRO A 125 -2.60 -1.71 -1.70
C PRO A 125 -1.16 -1.32 -2.05
N THR A 126 -0.74 -0.09 -1.78
CA THR A 126 0.62 0.38 -2.06
C THR A 126 1.68 -0.46 -1.33
N LEU A 127 1.47 -0.76 -0.06
CA LEU A 127 2.40 -1.59 0.73
C LEU A 127 2.37 -3.05 0.28
N THR A 128 1.19 -3.56 -0.10
CA THR A 128 1.02 -4.92 -0.60
C THR A 128 1.80 -5.14 -1.90
N VAL A 129 1.78 -4.19 -2.84
CA VAL A 129 2.61 -4.25 -4.05
C VAL A 129 4.10 -4.37 -3.71
N GLY A 130 4.58 -3.61 -2.73
CA GLY A 130 5.97 -3.71 -2.28
C GLY A 130 6.31 -5.09 -1.69
N ALA A 131 5.40 -5.69 -0.93
CA ALA A 131 5.58 -7.04 -0.37
C ALA A 131 5.62 -8.10 -1.48
N ILE A 132 4.76 -7.98 -2.50
CA ILE A 132 4.76 -8.84 -3.68
C ILE A 132 6.12 -8.79 -4.39
N GLU A 133 6.63 -7.59 -4.68
CA GLU A 133 7.93 -7.39 -5.32
C GLU A 133 9.07 -8.05 -4.51
N SER A 134 9.06 -7.90 -3.19
CA SER A 134 10.06 -8.52 -2.32
C SER A 134 10.00 -10.04 -2.39
N LEU A 135 8.81 -10.65 -2.38
CA LEU A 135 8.63 -12.10 -2.46
C LEU A 135 8.98 -12.66 -3.84
N ILE A 136 8.64 -11.97 -4.93
CA ILE A 136 9.02 -12.37 -6.29
C ILE A 136 10.55 -12.47 -6.43
N HIS A 137 11.28 -11.52 -5.87
CA HIS A 137 12.73 -11.45 -6.05
C HIS A 137 13.53 -12.24 -5.01
N HIS A 138 12.99 -12.49 -3.84
CA HIS A 138 13.75 -13.04 -2.70
C HIS A 138 13.08 -14.23 -2.02
N GLY A 139 11.78 -14.47 -2.24
CA GLY A 139 11.06 -15.62 -1.68
C GLY A 139 11.49 -16.92 -2.33
N THR A 140 11.37 -18.03 -1.59
CA THR A 140 11.53 -19.37 -2.18
C THR A 140 10.33 -19.69 -3.09
N PRO A 141 10.44 -20.66 -4.02
CA PRO A 141 9.32 -21.09 -4.85
C PRO A 141 8.09 -21.49 -4.02
N GLU A 142 8.31 -22.12 -2.86
CA GLU A 142 7.24 -22.54 -1.94
C GLU A 142 6.54 -21.30 -1.32
N GLN A 143 7.31 -20.32 -0.85
CA GLN A 143 6.78 -19.06 -0.34
C GLN A 143 6.01 -18.28 -1.42
N GLN A 144 6.55 -18.22 -2.62
CA GLN A 144 5.89 -17.58 -3.75
C GLN A 144 4.56 -18.25 -4.07
N ALA A 145 4.54 -19.58 -4.20
CA ALA A 145 3.32 -20.32 -4.49
C ALA A 145 2.25 -20.18 -3.40
N LEU A 146 2.66 -20.06 -2.15
CA LEU A 146 1.75 -20.01 -1.01
C LEU A 146 1.18 -18.61 -0.76
N TYR A 147 2.00 -17.56 -0.87
CA TYR A 147 1.62 -16.20 -0.47
C TYR A 147 1.24 -15.29 -1.64
N LEU A 148 1.94 -15.40 -2.80
CA LEU A 148 1.73 -14.45 -3.89
C LEU A 148 0.32 -14.45 -4.49
N PRO A 149 -0.37 -15.58 -4.70
CA PRO A 149 -1.73 -15.56 -5.24
C PRO A 149 -2.72 -14.76 -4.37
N HIS A 150 -2.58 -14.84 -3.05
CA HIS A 150 -3.43 -14.10 -2.12
C HIS A 150 -3.06 -12.61 -2.02
N LEU A 151 -1.77 -12.27 -2.06
CA LEU A 151 -1.30 -10.89 -2.08
C LEU A 151 -1.61 -10.21 -3.41
N ALA A 152 -1.47 -10.92 -4.53
CA ALA A 152 -1.74 -10.42 -5.87
C ALA A 152 -3.19 -9.95 -6.03
N THR A 153 -4.15 -10.76 -5.60
CA THR A 153 -5.56 -10.40 -5.62
C THR A 153 -5.92 -9.31 -4.61
N GLY A 154 -5.08 -9.07 -3.61
CA GLY A 154 -5.39 -8.21 -2.46
C GLY A 154 -6.23 -8.93 -1.40
N ALA A 155 -6.56 -10.22 -1.58
CA ALA A 155 -7.25 -11.00 -0.55
C ALA A 155 -6.51 -10.99 0.78
N TRP A 156 -5.17 -10.97 0.74
CA TRP A 156 -4.32 -10.65 1.90
C TRP A 156 -3.54 -9.37 1.63
N THR A 157 -3.15 -8.69 2.71
CA THR A 157 -2.33 -7.48 2.62
C THR A 157 -0.90 -7.74 3.07
N GLY A 158 0.03 -6.92 2.57
CA GLY A 158 1.43 -6.96 2.97
C GLY A 158 1.85 -5.70 3.72
N THR A 159 2.79 -5.83 4.67
CA THR A 159 3.32 -4.71 5.44
C THR A 159 4.83 -4.75 5.54
N MET A 160 5.43 -3.59 5.79
CA MET A 160 6.87 -3.39 5.92
C MET A 160 7.22 -3.03 7.36
N ASN A 161 7.96 -3.90 8.06
CA ASN A 161 8.26 -3.79 9.49
C ASN A 161 9.76 -3.57 9.75
N LEU A 162 10.21 -2.31 9.70
CA LEU A 162 11.60 -1.92 9.92
C LEU A 162 11.79 -1.27 11.28
N THR A 163 11.07 -0.17 11.50
CA THR A 163 11.32 0.80 12.55
C THR A 163 11.03 0.26 13.95
N GLU A 164 11.93 0.53 14.86
CA GLU A 164 11.79 0.27 16.30
C GLU A 164 11.93 1.58 17.09
N PRO A 165 11.52 1.65 18.36
CA PRO A 165 11.59 2.88 19.15
C PRO A 165 12.97 3.54 19.17
N GLN A 166 14.05 2.75 19.13
CA GLN A 166 15.45 3.24 19.11
C GLN A 166 16.10 3.22 17.72
N ALA A 167 15.41 2.68 16.70
CA ALA A 167 15.98 2.40 15.38
C ALA A 167 15.02 2.81 14.26
N GLY A 168 15.05 4.08 13.90
CA GLY A 168 14.30 4.64 12.78
C GLY A 168 15.25 5.01 11.64
N SER A 169 15.91 6.17 11.71
CA SER A 169 16.92 6.57 10.71
C SER A 169 18.14 5.66 10.72
N ASP A 170 18.60 5.24 11.91
CA ASP A 170 19.60 4.19 12.07
C ASP A 170 18.95 2.82 12.25
N VAL A 171 18.51 2.20 11.14
CA VAL A 171 17.96 0.84 11.14
C VAL A 171 18.98 -0.19 11.64
N GLY A 172 20.28 0.11 11.51
CA GLY A 172 21.36 -0.75 12.03
C GLY A 172 21.31 -0.98 13.55
N ALA A 173 20.58 -0.14 14.29
CA ALA A 173 20.39 -0.24 15.73
C ALA A 173 19.19 -1.11 16.15
N LEU A 174 18.47 -1.77 15.21
CA LEU A 174 17.33 -2.63 15.54
C LEU A 174 17.74 -3.79 16.46
N ARG A 175 16.80 -4.20 17.32
CA ARG A 175 17.01 -5.20 18.38
C ARG A 175 16.06 -6.39 18.28
N SER A 176 15.05 -6.36 17.41
CA SER A 176 14.20 -7.54 17.17
C SER A 176 15.06 -8.75 16.85
N GLN A 177 14.68 -9.90 17.38
CA GLN A 177 15.44 -11.16 17.29
C GLN A 177 14.64 -12.20 16.52
N ALA A 178 15.35 -13.06 15.81
CA ALA A 178 14.83 -14.26 15.18
C ALA A 178 15.67 -15.46 15.64
N THR A 179 15.05 -16.43 16.28
CA THR A 179 15.74 -17.63 16.79
C THR A 179 15.28 -18.85 15.98
N PRO A 180 16.19 -19.66 15.41
CA PRO A 180 15.80 -20.82 14.61
C PRO A 180 15.13 -21.91 15.49
N VAL A 181 14.06 -22.53 14.98
CA VAL A 181 13.36 -23.61 15.65
C VAL A 181 13.93 -24.98 15.28
N GLY A 182 14.54 -25.10 14.09
CA GLY A 182 15.18 -26.34 13.62
C GLY A 182 14.38 -27.09 12.55
N ASP A 183 13.19 -26.62 12.22
CA ASP A 183 12.30 -27.14 11.16
C ASP A 183 12.22 -26.23 9.93
N GLY A 184 13.12 -25.25 9.83
CA GLY A 184 13.11 -24.22 8.80
C GLY A 184 12.38 -22.95 9.20
N THR A 185 11.66 -22.96 10.33
CA THR A 185 10.98 -21.78 10.88
C THR A 185 11.80 -21.06 11.95
N TRP A 186 11.36 -19.85 12.27
CA TRP A 186 12.03 -18.97 13.22
C TRP A 186 11.03 -18.40 14.23
N LYS A 187 11.44 -18.27 15.48
CA LYS A 187 10.71 -17.48 16.48
C LYS A 187 11.13 -16.03 16.43
N ILE A 188 10.17 -15.16 16.17
CA ILE A 188 10.39 -13.71 16.05
C ILE A 188 10.00 -13.04 17.35
N LYS A 189 10.87 -12.14 17.88
CA LYS A 189 10.60 -11.39 19.10
C LYS A 189 11.05 -9.93 18.95
N GLY A 190 10.17 -8.99 19.24
CA GLY A 190 10.47 -7.56 19.23
C GLY A 190 9.26 -6.67 19.08
N THR A 191 9.52 -5.37 19.01
CA THR A 191 8.48 -4.35 18.83
C THR A 191 8.79 -3.51 17.61
N LYS A 192 7.81 -3.35 16.73
CA LYS A 192 7.89 -2.48 15.56
C LYS A 192 6.91 -1.33 15.70
N ILE A 193 7.33 -0.12 15.30
CA ILE A 193 6.52 1.10 15.40
C ILE A 193 6.34 1.74 14.02
N PHE A 194 5.30 2.55 13.90
CA PHE A 194 4.94 3.26 12.67
C PHE A 194 4.60 2.33 11.50
N ILE A 195 4.00 1.18 11.79
CA ILE A 195 3.65 0.20 10.75
C ILE A 195 2.31 0.56 10.14
N SER A 196 2.33 1.11 8.93
CA SER A 196 1.14 1.45 8.16
C SER A 196 0.35 0.19 7.82
N PHE A 197 -0.96 0.20 8.07
CA PHE A 197 -1.84 -0.97 7.93
C PHE A 197 -1.29 -2.23 8.62
N GLY A 198 -0.57 -2.03 9.73
CA GLY A 198 0.01 -3.13 10.50
C GLY A 198 -1.04 -4.08 11.09
N ASP A 199 -2.24 -3.58 11.32
CA ASP A 199 -3.40 -4.38 11.68
C ASP A 199 -4.69 -3.73 11.15
N HIS A 200 -5.65 -4.57 10.75
CA HIS A 200 -6.98 -4.20 10.28
C HIS A 200 -7.85 -5.46 10.09
N ASP A 201 -9.14 -5.28 9.85
CA ASP A 201 -10.11 -6.33 9.61
C ASP A 201 -10.73 -6.29 8.18
N MET A 202 -10.05 -5.67 7.21
CA MET A 202 -10.49 -5.65 5.80
C MET A 202 -10.11 -6.92 5.02
N ALA A 203 -9.12 -7.66 5.50
CA ALA A 203 -8.62 -8.88 4.88
C ALA A 203 -8.46 -9.99 5.93
N PRO A 204 -8.62 -11.27 5.54
CA PRO A 204 -8.52 -12.39 6.47
C PRO A 204 -7.10 -12.65 6.98
N ASN A 205 -6.07 -12.17 6.29
CA ASN A 205 -4.68 -12.26 6.76
C ASN A 205 -3.86 -11.04 6.36
N ILE A 206 -2.79 -10.82 7.12
CA ILE A 206 -1.78 -9.78 6.87
C ILE A 206 -0.41 -10.47 6.89
N VAL A 207 0.39 -10.23 5.87
CA VAL A 207 1.75 -10.77 5.76
C VAL A 207 2.75 -9.68 6.12
N HIS A 208 3.41 -9.83 7.27
CA HIS A 208 4.40 -8.88 7.74
C HIS A 208 5.79 -9.25 7.24
N LEU A 209 6.48 -8.34 6.54
CA LEU A 209 7.89 -8.46 6.21
C LEU A 209 8.71 -7.80 7.32
N VAL A 210 9.34 -8.59 8.19
CA VAL A 210 9.93 -8.14 9.45
C VAL A 210 11.45 -8.23 9.41
N LEU A 211 12.13 -7.11 9.67
CA LEU A 211 13.58 -7.11 9.89
C LEU A 211 13.91 -7.53 11.33
N ALA A 212 14.77 -8.54 11.47
CA ALA A 212 15.24 -9.03 12.75
C ALA A 212 16.69 -9.53 12.68
N ARG A 213 17.33 -9.76 13.83
CA ARG A 213 18.67 -10.32 13.94
C ARG A 213 18.62 -11.77 14.32
N THR A 214 19.44 -12.56 13.68
CA THR A 214 19.71 -13.95 14.03
C THR A 214 20.77 -14.04 15.15
N PRO A 215 20.91 -15.19 15.83
CA PRO A 215 21.99 -15.38 16.81
C PRO A 215 23.37 -15.12 16.17
N ASP A 216 24.27 -14.50 16.94
CA ASP A 216 25.65 -14.21 16.54
C ASP A 216 25.77 -13.27 15.30
N ALA A 217 24.70 -12.63 14.88
CA ALA A 217 24.70 -11.68 13.77
C ALA A 217 25.61 -10.47 14.08
N PRO A 218 26.42 -10.01 13.13
CA PRO A 218 27.28 -8.82 13.33
C PRO A 218 26.43 -7.56 13.60
N PRO A 219 26.97 -6.56 14.30
CA PRO A 219 26.28 -5.31 14.54
C PRO A 219 26.05 -4.52 13.24
N GLY A 220 25.12 -3.56 13.28
CA GLY A 220 24.80 -2.70 12.16
C GLY A 220 23.91 -3.40 11.11
N THR A 221 23.84 -2.81 9.93
CA THR A 221 22.95 -3.28 8.86
C THR A 221 23.32 -4.63 8.27
N LYS A 222 24.60 -5.03 8.38
CA LYS A 222 25.09 -6.32 7.88
C LYS A 222 24.61 -7.53 8.68
N GLY A 223 24.05 -7.33 9.87
CA GLY A 223 23.54 -8.40 10.73
C GLY A 223 22.03 -8.55 10.69
N ILE A 224 21.37 -8.02 9.68
CA ILE A 224 19.91 -7.99 9.60
C ILE A 224 19.42 -8.99 8.56
N SER A 225 18.43 -9.79 8.96
CA SER A 225 17.71 -10.74 8.10
C SER A 225 16.26 -10.30 7.93
N LEU A 226 15.60 -10.78 6.88
CA LEU A 226 14.19 -10.49 6.60
C LEU A 226 13.36 -11.75 6.83
N PHE A 227 12.22 -11.57 7.53
CA PHE A 227 11.32 -12.67 7.84
C PHE A 227 9.91 -12.36 7.37
N LEU A 228 9.25 -13.36 6.81
CA LEU A 228 7.83 -13.38 6.52
C LEU A 228 7.10 -13.89 7.77
N VAL A 229 6.20 -13.08 8.31
CA VAL A 229 5.43 -13.38 9.51
C VAL A 229 3.95 -13.13 9.23
N PRO A 230 3.12 -14.16 9.02
CA PRO A 230 1.69 -13.96 8.83
C PRO A 230 1.01 -13.63 10.16
N LYS A 231 -0.04 -12.81 10.13
CA LYS A 231 -0.89 -12.51 11.30
C LYS A 231 -1.60 -13.77 11.80
N TYR A 232 -2.09 -14.59 10.88
CA TYR A 232 -2.63 -15.93 11.15
C TYR A 232 -1.75 -16.95 10.47
N ARG A 233 -1.32 -17.98 11.19
CA ARG A 233 -0.55 -19.10 10.65
C ARG A 233 -1.38 -19.83 9.61
N LEU A 234 -0.71 -20.38 8.62
CA LEU A 234 -1.41 -21.13 7.59
C LEU A 234 -1.62 -22.58 8.05
N ASP A 235 -2.79 -23.10 7.78
CA ASP A 235 -3.10 -24.52 7.94
C ASP A 235 -2.46 -25.39 6.83
N ALA A 236 -2.69 -26.67 6.84
CA ALA A 236 -2.12 -27.61 5.86
C ALA A 236 -2.63 -27.34 4.43
N GLU A 237 -3.76 -26.71 4.29
CA GLU A 237 -4.41 -26.33 3.04
C GLU A 237 -3.99 -24.92 2.56
N GLY A 238 -3.18 -24.19 3.35
CA GLY A 238 -2.70 -22.85 3.04
C GLY A 238 -3.68 -21.73 3.41
N ASN A 239 -4.72 -22.01 4.17
CA ASN A 239 -5.66 -20.99 4.65
C ASN A 239 -5.23 -20.39 5.98
N PRO A 240 -5.70 -19.17 6.32
CA PRO A 240 -5.50 -18.59 7.64
C PRO A 240 -6.11 -19.48 8.74
N GLY A 241 -5.29 -19.98 9.63
CA GLY A 241 -5.65 -20.87 10.74
C GLY A 241 -5.53 -20.17 12.10
N GLU A 242 -4.71 -20.71 12.98
CA GLU A 242 -4.51 -20.19 14.33
C GLU A 242 -3.83 -18.81 14.31
N PRO A 243 -4.17 -17.92 15.24
CA PRO A 243 -3.47 -16.64 15.39
C PRO A 243 -1.98 -16.86 15.63
N ASN A 244 -1.16 -16.08 14.95
CA ASN A 244 0.24 -15.98 15.31
C ASN A 244 0.44 -15.05 16.51
N ASP A 245 1.53 -15.17 17.23
CA ASP A 245 1.85 -14.29 18.37
C ASP A 245 2.32 -12.91 17.90
N VAL A 246 1.42 -12.23 17.18
CA VAL A 246 1.56 -10.85 16.68
C VAL A 246 0.40 -10.04 17.24
N ARG A 247 0.71 -8.98 17.97
CA ARG A 247 -0.31 -8.16 18.62
C ARG A 247 -0.14 -6.69 18.30
N VAL A 248 -1.22 -6.02 17.92
CA VAL A 248 -1.25 -4.56 17.84
C VAL A 248 -1.37 -3.97 19.24
N VAL A 249 -0.36 -3.20 19.64
CA VAL A 249 -0.31 -2.57 20.97
C VAL A 249 -1.12 -1.28 21.01
N SER A 250 -0.99 -0.49 19.94
CA SER A 250 -1.68 0.79 19.78
C SER A 250 -1.64 1.21 18.32
N ILE A 251 -2.42 2.23 17.99
CA ILE A 251 -2.30 3.01 16.75
C ILE A 251 -1.89 4.43 17.07
N GLU A 252 -1.14 5.06 16.15
CA GLU A 252 -0.65 6.43 16.29
C GLU A 252 -1.76 7.45 16.04
N HIS A 253 -1.78 8.51 16.84
CA HIS A 253 -2.53 9.73 16.55
C HIS A 253 -1.66 10.62 15.65
N LYS A 254 -2.14 10.95 14.45
CA LYS A 254 -1.36 11.65 13.42
C LYS A 254 -1.98 13.00 13.07
N MET A 255 -1.21 13.84 12.37
CA MET A 255 -1.70 15.12 11.81
C MET A 255 -2.62 14.93 10.60
N GLY A 256 -2.53 13.80 9.92
CA GLY A 256 -3.32 13.46 8.74
C GLY A 256 -3.21 11.97 8.43
N LEU A 257 -3.75 11.54 7.28
CA LEU A 257 -3.82 10.15 6.87
C LEU A 257 -4.51 9.25 7.91
N HIS A 258 -5.54 9.78 8.56
CA HIS A 258 -6.21 9.11 9.68
C HIS A 258 -6.87 7.79 9.24
N ALA A 259 -7.27 7.67 7.96
CA ALA A 259 -7.79 6.42 7.40
C ALA A 259 -6.78 5.25 7.41
N SER A 260 -5.47 5.56 7.48
CA SER A 260 -4.42 4.54 7.57
C SER A 260 -4.09 4.25 9.03
N PRO A 261 -4.39 3.06 9.57
CA PRO A 261 -3.94 2.67 10.91
C PRO A 261 -2.42 2.52 10.91
N THR A 262 -1.75 3.36 11.68
CA THR A 262 -0.30 3.32 11.85
C THR A 262 0.00 2.64 13.18
N CYS A 263 0.41 1.40 13.12
CA CYS A 263 0.41 0.49 14.27
C CYS A 263 1.76 0.43 15.00
N VAL A 264 1.68 0.20 16.30
CA VAL A 264 2.75 -0.40 17.10
C VAL A 264 2.44 -1.90 17.21
N LEU A 265 3.35 -2.74 16.71
CA LEU A 265 3.20 -4.19 16.72
C LEU A 265 4.20 -4.82 17.69
N SER A 266 3.73 -5.75 18.51
CA SER A 266 4.56 -6.64 19.33
C SER A 266 4.55 -8.04 18.75
N PHE A 267 5.72 -8.63 18.61
CA PHE A 267 5.96 -9.95 18.09
C PHE A 267 6.53 -10.83 19.22
N GLY A 268 5.96 -11.99 19.46
CA GLY A 268 6.52 -12.99 20.37
C GLY A 268 6.36 -12.65 21.85
N ASP A 269 5.26 -12.03 22.26
CA ASP A 269 4.96 -11.77 23.68
C ASP A 269 4.88 -13.07 24.51
N HIS A 270 4.46 -14.18 23.87
CA HIS A 270 4.34 -15.52 24.46
C HIS A 270 5.42 -16.49 23.94
N ASP A 271 6.49 -15.99 23.31
CA ASP A 271 7.54 -16.79 22.65
C ASP A 271 7.01 -17.76 21.59
N ASP A 272 5.91 -17.42 20.91
CA ASP A 272 5.23 -18.27 19.93
C ASP A 272 4.94 -17.56 18.58
N CYS A 273 5.66 -16.49 18.26
CA CYS A 273 5.57 -15.85 16.96
C CYS A 273 6.44 -16.60 15.94
N VAL A 274 5.80 -17.24 14.97
CA VAL A 274 6.49 -18.04 13.94
C VAL A 274 6.64 -17.23 12.67
N GLY A 275 7.83 -17.26 12.09
CA GLY A 275 8.16 -16.64 10.81
C GLY A 275 9.07 -17.51 9.96
N GLU A 276 9.19 -17.16 8.69
CA GLU A 276 10.04 -17.83 7.70
C GLU A 276 11.10 -16.85 7.19
N LEU A 277 12.33 -17.31 6.96
CA LEU A 277 13.39 -16.48 6.39
C LEU A 277 13.08 -16.19 4.91
N ILE A 278 13.18 -14.91 4.51
CA ILE A 278 13.15 -14.50 3.09
C ILE A 278 14.56 -14.26 2.60
N GLY A 279 14.93 -14.94 1.53
CA GLY A 279 16.27 -14.86 0.93
C GLY A 279 17.33 -15.49 1.82
N GLU A 280 18.52 -14.88 1.86
CA GLU A 280 19.65 -15.35 2.64
C GLU A 280 19.69 -14.74 4.02
N GLU A 281 20.15 -15.48 5.02
CA GLU A 281 20.48 -14.95 6.34
C GLU A 281 21.51 -13.81 6.19
N LEU A 282 21.34 -12.73 6.96
CA LEU A 282 22.11 -11.48 6.88
C LEU A 282 21.91 -10.68 5.57
N GLY A 283 21.06 -11.15 4.66
CA GLY A 283 20.68 -10.47 3.42
C GLY A 283 19.45 -9.56 3.53
N GLY A 284 18.87 -9.41 4.74
CA GLY A 284 17.57 -8.79 4.94
C GLY A 284 17.47 -7.33 4.49
N ILE A 285 18.53 -6.55 4.62
CA ILE A 285 18.54 -5.16 4.13
C ILE A 285 18.40 -5.12 2.61
N ARG A 286 19.09 -6.00 1.88
CA ARG A 286 18.99 -6.06 0.41
C ARG A 286 17.58 -6.44 -0.03
N ALA A 287 16.99 -7.46 0.59
CA ALA A 287 15.63 -7.89 0.30
C ALA A 287 14.59 -6.82 0.65
N MET A 288 14.73 -6.14 1.80
CA MET A 288 13.86 -5.05 2.20
C MET A 288 14.00 -3.83 1.28
N PHE A 289 15.20 -3.55 0.71
CA PHE A 289 15.38 -2.45 -0.23
C PHE A 289 14.60 -2.64 -1.53
N THR A 290 14.31 -3.86 -1.95
CA THR A 290 13.40 -4.12 -3.09
C THR A 290 12.02 -3.52 -2.81
N MET A 291 11.44 -3.82 -1.65
CA MET A 291 10.19 -3.22 -1.21
C MET A 291 10.30 -1.70 -0.99
N MET A 292 11.38 -1.24 -0.35
CA MET A 292 11.59 0.19 -0.09
C MET A 292 11.76 1.01 -1.36
N ASN A 293 12.39 0.49 -2.40
CA ASN A 293 12.54 1.22 -3.66
C ASN A 293 11.18 1.42 -4.34
N ASN A 294 10.35 0.38 -4.35
CA ASN A 294 8.96 0.49 -4.80
C ASN A 294 8.19 1.53 -3.96
N ALA A 295 8.28 1.44 -2.63
CA ALA A 295 7.64 2.39 -1.72
C ALA A 295 8.11 3.84 -1.96
N ARG A 296 9.40 4.08 -2.24
CA ARG A 296 9.91 5.44 -2.52
C ARG A 296 9.29 6.05 -3.78
N LEU A 297 9.15 5.26 -4.86
CA LEU A 297 8.47 5.70 -6.08
C LEU A 297 7.01 6.07 -5.77
N ASN A 298 6.30 5.20 -5.07
CA ASN A 298 4.90 5.40 -4.71
C ASN A 298 4.71 6.59 -3.74
N VAL A 299 5.63 6.80 -2.79
CA VAL A 299 5.59 8.00 -1.91
C VAL A 299 5.89 9.28 -2.70
N GLY A 300 6.78 9.22 -3.70
CA GLY A 300 6.96 10.32 -4.65
C GLY A 300 5.66 10.64 -5.40
N LEU A 301 4.95 9.61 -5.86
CA LEU A 301 3.65 9.73 -6.52
C LEU A 301 2.59 10.35 -5.60
N GLN A 302 2.59 10.06 -4.30
CA GLN A 302 1.65 10.67 -3.33
C GLN A 302 1.70 12.20 -3.33
N GLY A 303 2.87 12.79 -3.62
CA GLY A 303 2.98 14.23 -3.79
C GLY A 303 2.13 14.76 -4.96
N ALA A 304 2.14 14.06 -6.08
CA ALA A 304 1.29 14.38 -7.24
C ALA A 304 -0.20 14.15 -6.94
N GLN A 305 -0.53 13.04 -6.28
CA GLN A 305 -1.90 12.68 -5.89
C GLN A 305 -2.56 13.76 -5.02
N VAL A 306 -1.84 14.22 -3.99
CA VAL A 306 -2.35 15.28 -3.10
C VAL A 306 -2.45 16.62 -3.82
N ALA A 307 -1.48 16.94 -4.68
CA ALA A 307 -1.52 18.15 -5.49
C ALA A 307 -2.72 18.15 -6.44
N GLU A 308 -3.01 17.02 -7.10
CA GLU A 308 -4.18 16.85 -7.96
C GLU A 308 -5.49 17.05 -7.17
N ALA A 309 -5.67 16.33 -6.07
CA ALA A 309 -6.85 16.45 -5.22
C ALA A 309 -7.06 17.89 -4.69
N ALA A 310 -5.98 18.54 -4.26
CA ALA A 310 -6.01 19.91 -3.77
C ALA A 310 -6.36 20.90 -4.89
N THR A 311 -5.80 20.71 -6.09
CA THR A 311 -6.07 21.55 -7.25
C THR A 311 -7.54 21.44 -7.67
N GLN A 312 -8.09 20.23 -7.74
CA GLN A 312 -9.51 20.04 -8.05
C GLN A 312 -10.41 20.75 -7.04
N ALA A 313 -10.12 20.58 -5.75
CA ALA A 313 -10.88 21.24 -4.68
C ALA A 313 -10.80 22.77 -4.76
N ALA A 314 -9.60 23.30 -5.00
CA ALA A 314 -9.38 24.74 -5.12
C ALA A 314 -10.11 25.34 -6.34
N VAL A 315 -10.01 24.69 -7.50
CA VAL A 315 -10.68 25.13 -8.73
C VAL A 315 -12.21 25.07 -8.59
N ALA A 316 -12.73 23.97 -8.01
CA ALA A 316 -14.17 23.85 -7.75
C ALA A 316 -14.66 24.98 -6.83
N TYR A 317 -13.96 25.21 -5.73
CA TYR A 317 -14.29 26.32 -4.82
C TYR A 317 -14.22 27.67 -5.51
N ALA A 318 -13.18 27.93 -6.30
CA ALA A 318 -13.01 29.20 -7.01
C ALA A 318 -14.09 29.46 -8.06
N ARG A 319 -14.65 28.42 -8.66
CA ARG A 319 -15.80 28.52 -9.58
C ARG A 319 -17.13 28.78 -8.86
N ASP A 320 -17.30 28.23 -7.68
CA ASP A 320 -18.56 28.34 -6.92
C ASP A 320 -18.61 29.58 -6.04
N ARG A 321 -17.48 30.08 -5.56
CA ARG A 321 -17.41 31.24 -4.66
C ARG A 321 -17.62 32.53 -5.41
N ILE A 322 -18.78 33.15 -5.23
CA ILE A 322 -19.11 34.47 -5.75
C ILE A 322 -18.66 35.53 -4.76
N GLN A 323 -17.79 36.49 -5.20
CA GLN A 323 -17.35 37.59 -4.34
C GLN A 323 -16.79 38.75 -5.16
N SER A 324 -17.32 39.95 -4.93
CA SER A 324 -16.92 41.21 -5.56
C SER A 324 -17.12 41.27 -7.07
N PRO A 325 -17.35 42.45 -7.63
CA PRO A 325 -17.32 42.65 -9.08
C PRO A 325 -15.91 42.51 -9.64
N ARG A 326 -15.79 42.04 -10.87
CA ARG A 326 -14.50 41.94 -11.58
C ARG A 326 -13.84 43.31 -11.66
N ALA A 327 -12.55 43.40 -11.37
CA ALA A 327 -11.80 44.66 -11.47
C ALA A 327 -11.89 45.26 -12.86
N GLY A 328 -12.27 46.56 -12.94
CA GLY A 328 -12.44 47.28 -14.21
C GLY A 328 -13.74 46.97 -14.97
N ALA A 329 -14.63 46.12 -14.47
CA ALA A 329 -15.92 45.88 -15.13
C ALA A 329 -16.89 47.07 -14.87
N PRO A 330 -17.75 47.41 -15.85
CA PRO A 330 -18.68 48.53 -15.75
C PRO A 330 -19.85 48.27 -14.81
N GLY A 331 -20.05 47.05 -14.34
CA GLY A 331 -21.12 46.60 -13.44
C GLY A 331 -20.69 46.42 -12.00
N ARG A 332 -21.71 46.29 -11.09
CA ARG A 332 -21.49 45.95 -9.66
C ARG A 332 -21.86 44.50 -9.34
N GLU A 333 -22.14 43.67 -10.32
CA GLU A 333 -22.47 42.27 -10.14
C GLU A 333 -21.23 41.50 -9.72
N SER A 334 -21.34 40.74 -8.63
CA SER A 334 -20.29 39.89 -8.13
C SER A 334 -20.11 38.67 -9.05
N VAL A 335 -18.89 38.27 -9.28
CA VAL A 335 -18.53 37.14 -10.14
C VAL A 335 -17.84 36.03 -9.33
N ALA A 336 -17.67 34.86 -9.92
CA ALA A 336 -16.88 33.78 -9.33
C ALA A 336 -15.42 34.23 -9.15
N ILE A 337 -14.80 33.86 -8.02
CA ILE A 337 -13.44 34.35 -7.73
C ILE A 337 -12.41 33.91 -8.76
N ILE A 338 -12.64 32.81 -9.50
CA ILE A 338 -11.79 32.37 -10.61
C ILE A 338 -11.77 33.37 -11.79
N GLU A 339 -12.76 34.27 -11.89
CA GLU A 339 -12.85 35.27 -12.95
C GLU A 339 -12.09 36.56 -12.63
N HIS A 340 -11.60 36.72 -11.42
CA HIS A 340 -10.76 37.84 -11.04
C HIS A 340 -9.38 37.68 -11.66
N PRO A 341 -8.79 38.78 -12.23
CA PRO A 341 -7.39 38.76 -12.58
C PRO A 341 -6.56 38.75 -11.28
N ASP A 342 -5.68 37.75 -11.11
CA ASP A 342 -4.65 37.57 -10.07
C ASP A 342 -4.99 38.02 -8.66
#